data_1a4b9c6f0eea5d5a2359e6a254e343b2
#
_entry.id   1a4b9c6f0eea5d5a2359e6a254e343b2
#
_cell.length_a   1.000
_cell.length_b   1.000
_cell.length_c   1.000
_cell.angle_alpha   90.00
_cell.angle_beta   90.00
_cell.angle_gamma   90.00
#
_symmetry.space_group_name_H-M   'P 1'
#
loop_
_entity.id
_entity.type
_entity.pdbx_description
1 polymer ?
#
loop_
_entity_poly.entity_id
_entity_poly.type
_entity_poly.pdbx_seq_one_letter_code
_entity_poly.pdbx_strand_id
1 'polypeptide(L)'
;MKRALAALLAAPLLLTACSDSKPQIETLADLREHIATTNWECTSWEEYNPGTSAYCGLDHNQGEVKVHVFDNPELMVAHQFDNDPSLEAAVVGDNWVYECNPPLGASDCAGLADLFGGESIERGHWSN
;
A
#
# COMPACT_ATOMS: atom_id res chain seq x y z
N MET A 1 39.31 18.10 23.11
CA MET A 1 38.90 18.00 22.67
C MET A 1 38.29 17.77 21.92
N LYS A 2 38.34 17.67 21.98
CA LYS A 2 37.78 17.49 21.33
C LYS A 2 37.09 16.97 20.86
N ARG A 3 36.96 16.64 20.92
CA ARG A 3 36.33 16.10 20.43
C ARG A 3 35.48 15.63 20.29
N ALA A 4 35.49 15.46 20.69
CA ALA A 4 34.65 14.94 20.50
C ALA A 4 33.78 15.10 20.12
N LEU A 5 33.85 15.37 20.13
CA LEU A 5 32.93 15.52 19.62
C LEU A 5 32.21 15.22 18.80
N ALA A 6 32.35 15.08 18.56
CA ALA A 6 31.70 14.86 17.73
C ALA A 6 31.01 14.12 17.47
N ALA A 7 31.05 13.70 17.91
CA ALA A 7 30.34 13.06 17.57
C ALA A 7 29.31 13.05 17.57
N LEU A 8 29.34 13.27 17.87
CA LEU A 8 28.33 13.24 17.70
C LEU A 8 27.60 13.35 17.00
N LEU A 9 27.77 13.40 16.92
CA LEU A 9 26.99 13.49 16.19
C LEU A 9 26.49 12.88 15.53
N ALA A 10 26.77 12.60 15.51
CA ALA A 10 26.22 12.05 14.73
C ALA A 10 25.28 11.41 14.95
N ALA A 11 25.37 11.02 15.41
CA ALA A 11 24.48 10.43 15.57
C ALA A 11 23.33 10.87 15.46
N PRO A 12 23.11 11.29 15.58
CA PRO A 12 21.88 11.49 15.50
C PRO A 12 21.34 11.52 14.33
N LEU A 13 21.56 11.52 13.99
CA LEU A 13 20.94 11.66 13.07
C LEU A 13 20.34 10.77 12.57
N LEU A 14 20.58 10.16 12.65
CA LEU A 14 19.95 9.43 12.14
C LEU A 14 18.90 9.01 12.55
N LEU A 15 18.86 8.87 13.12
CA LEU A 15 17.86 8.49 13.50
C LEU A 15 16.78 9.03 13.41
N THR A 16 16.80 9.50 13.63
CA THR A 16 15.76 10.14 13.59
C THR A 16 14.98 10.08 12.55
N ALA A 17 15.43 10.21 11.68
CA ALA A 17 14.69 10.37 10.56
C ALA A 17 13.84 9.27 10.24
N CYS A 18 14.18 8.16 10.63
CA CYS A 18 13.44 7.05 10.17
C CYS A 18 12.27 6.76 10.99
N SER A 19 12.12 7.40 12.08
CA SER A 19 11.13 6.99 13.01
C SER A 19 9.73 7.15 12.50
N ASP A 20 9.49 8.10 11.68
CA ASP A 20 8.15 8.32 11.19
C ASP A 20 8.07 8.15 9.71
N SER A 21 9.07 7.54 9.14
CA SER A 21 9.07 7.44 7.71
C SER A 21 8.07 6.42 7.26
N LYS A 22 7.51 6.70 6.11
CA LYS A 22 6.66 5.76 5.44
C LYS A 22 7.51 4.71 4.76
N PRO A 23 6.94 3.53 4.51
CA PRO A 23 7.68 2.50 3.79
C PRO A 23 8.08 3.01 2.41
N GLN A 24 9.26 2.61 2.00
CA GLN A 24 9.74 2.94 0.67
C GLN A 24 9.32 1.84 -0.27
N ILE A 25 8.24 2.06 -0.98
CA ILE A 25 7.71 1.06 -1.89
C ILE A 25 7.93 1.56 -3.31
N GLU A 26 8.86 0.93 -4.00
CA GLU A 26 9.18 1.31 -5.36
C GLU A 26 8.85 0.20 -6.35
N THR A 27 8.71 -1.03 -5.87
CA THR A 27 8.45 -2.16 -6.73
C THR A 27 7.32 -2.99 -6.16
N LEU A 28 6.78 -3.87 -7.00
CA LEU A 28 5.77 -4.82 -6.51
C LEU A 28 6.32 -5.72 -5.42
N ALA A 29 7.59 -6.08 -5.49
CA ALA A 29 8.22 -6.88 -4.44
C ALA A 29 8.23 -6.13 -3.12
N ASP A 30 8.53 -4.84 -3.15
CA ASP A 30 8.49 -4.02 -1.93
C ASP A 30 7.09 -3.96 -1.36
N LEU A 31 6.09 -3.82 -2.22
CA LEU A 31 4.70 -3.78 -1.78
C LEU A 31 4.30 -5.11 -1.14
N ARG A 32 4.68 -6.20 -1.78
CA ARG A 32 4.39 -7.53 -1.23
C ARG A 32 5.02 -7.70 0.15
N GLU A 33 6.26 -7.26 0.31
CA GLU A 33 6.93 -7.35 1.60
C GLU A 33 6.24 -6.49 2.65
N HIS A 34 5.78 -5.32 2.26
CA HIS A 34 5.09 -4.43 3.17
C HIS A 34 3.78 -5.07 3.65
N ILE A 35 3.02 -5.65 2.72
CA ILE A 35 1.79 -6.36 3.07
C ILE A 35 2.09 -7.52 4.01
N ALA A 36 3.20 -8.21 3.77
CA ALA A 36 3.57 -9.39 4.56
C ALA A 36 3.95 -9.06 6.00
N THR A 37 4.17 -7.79 6.33
CA THR A 37 4.39 -7.42 7.73
C THR A 37 3.10 -7.44 8.53
N THR A 38 1.98 -7.69 7.89
CA THR A 38 0.67 -7.69 8.51
C THR A 38 0.07 -9.09 8.42
N ASN A 39 -1.13 -9.24 8.98
CA ASN A 39 -1.86 -10.50 8.88
C ASN A 39 -2.48 -10.72 7.51
N TRP A 40 -2.29 -9.78 6.60
CA TRP A 40 -2.92 -9.82 5.28
C TRP A 40 -1.95 -10.23 4.19
N GLU A 41 -0.92 -10.98 4.58
CA GLU A 41 0.08 -11.43 3.63
C GLU A 41 -0.56 -12.19 2.47
N CYS A 42 0.01 -12.05 1.29
CA CYS A 42 -0.48 -12.73 0.09
C CYS A 42 -0.06 -14.19 0.14
N THR A 43 -1.02 -15.09 0.13
CA THR A 43 -0.73 -16.53 0.11
C THR A 43 -0.45 -17.01 -1.30
N SER A 44 -0.87 -16.25 -2.31
CA SER A 44 -0.48 -16.48 -3.68
C SER A 44 -0.23 -15.13 -4.32
N TRP A 45 0.56 -15.13 -5.39
CA TRP A 45 1.00 -13.89 -5.99
C TRP A 45 1.24 -14.13 -7.47
N GLU A 46 0.64 -13.31 -8.30
CA GLU A 46 0.85 -13.42 -9.73
C GLU A 46 0.84 -12.03 -10.35
N GLU A 47 1.95 -11.63 -10.97
CA GLU A 47 1.99 -10.37 -11.68
C GLU A 47 1.28 -10.56 -13.02
N TYR A 48 0.25 -9.78 -13.26
CA TYR A 48 -0.45 -9.84 -14.54
C TYR A 48 -0.09 -8.67 -15.45
N ASN A 49 0.52 -7.64 -14.87
CA ASN A 49 1.10 -6.55 -15.62
C ASN A 49 2.49 -6.35 -15.02
N PRO A 50 3.51 -6.98 -15.58
CA PRO A 50 4.80 -7.07 -14.92
C PRO A 50 5.34 -5.72 -14.49
N GLY A 51 5.78 -5.65 -13.26
CA GLY A 51 6.32 -4.45 -12.67
C GLY A 51 5.32 -3.44 -12.19
N THR A 52 4.04 -3.59 -12.57
CA THR A 52 3.00 -2.63 -12.21
C THR A 52 1.90 -3.21 -11.37
N SER A 53 1.39 -4.39 -11.72
CA SER A 53 0.18 -4.92 -11.09
C SER A 53 0.27 -6.40 -10.83
N ALA A 54 -0.32 -6.83 -9.73
CA ALA A 54 -0.32 -8.24 -9.35
C ALA A 54 -1.62 -8.61 -8.67
N TYR A 55 -1.93 -9.90 -8.74
CA TYR A 55 -2.98 -10.48 -7.92
C TYR A 55 -2.37 -10.97 -6.62
N CYS A 56 -3.01 -10.64 -5.52
CA CYS A 56 -2.60 -11.06 -4.19
C CYS A 56 -3.73 -11.92 -3.64
N GLY A 57 -3.51 -13.22 -3.58
CA GLY A 57 -4.50 -14.13 -3.02
C GLY A 57 -4.45 -14.13 -1.52
N LEU A 58 -5.62 -14.06 -0.89
CA LEU A 58 -5.75 -14.00 0.55
C LEU A 58 -6.22 -15.34 1.10
N ASP A 59 -6.03 -15.51 2.40
CA ASP A 59 -6.42 -16.74 3.09
C ASP A 59 -7.91 -16.79 3.38
N HIS A 60 -8.38 -17.96 3.68
CA HIS A 60 -9.67 -18.16 4.35
C HIS A 60 -10.85 -17.50 3.66
N ASN A 61 -10.97 -17.69 2.38
CA ASN A 61 -12.11 -17.19 1.60
C ASN A 61 -12.19 -15.66 1.55
N GLN A 62 -11.10 -14.99 1.85
CA GLN A 62 -11.08 -13.53 1.72
C GLN A 62 -10.85 -13.10 0.28
N GLY A 63 -10.63 -14.07 -0.61
CA GLY A 63 -10.59 -13.79 -2.02
C GLY A 63 -9.23 -13.37 -2.52
N GLU A 64 -9.25 -12.61 -3.58
CA GLU A 64 -8.05 -12.16 -4.26
C GLU A 64 -8.20 -10.68 -4.52
N VAL A 65 -7.16 -9.93 -4.23
CA VAL A 65 -7.17 -8.49 -4.45
C VAL A 65 -6.12 -8.15 -5.50
N LYS A 66 -6.28 -6.99 -6.11
CA LYS A 66 -5.30 -6.47 -7.05
C LYS A 66 -4.49 -5.40 -6.35
N VAL A 67 -3.19 -5.43 -6.58
CA VAL A 67 -2.29 -4.42 -6.02
C VAL A 67 -1.45 -3.84 -7.15
N HIS A 68 -1.07 -2.59 -7.00
CA HIS A 68 -0.39 -1.87 -8.05
C HIS A 68 0.69 -0.98 -7.48
N VAL A 69 1.76 -0.81 -8.25
CA VAL A 69 2.74 0.24 -7.98
C VAL A 69 2.68 1.18 -9.18
N PHE A 70 2.36 2.43 -8.91
CA PHE A 70 2.08 3.39 -9.97
C PHE A 70 2.34 4.81 -9.47
N ASP A 71 2.98 5.62 -10.29
CA ASP A 71 3.40 6.95 -9.88
C ASP A 71 2.25 7.86 -9.47
N ASN A 72 1.09 7.65 -10.05
CA ASN A 72 -0.09 8.42 -9.70
C ASN A 72 -1.18 7.45 -9.23
N PRO A 73 -1.12 7.05 -7.96
CA PRO A 73 -2.01 6.00 -7.48
C PRO A 73 -3.49 6.38 -7.50
N GLU A 74 -3.80 7.66 -7.31
CA GLU A 74 -5.20 8.09 -7.35
C GLU A 74 -5.78 7.95 -8.74
N LEU A 75 -4.97 8.22 -9.75
CA LEU A 75 -5.41 8.03 -11.12
C LEU A 75 -5.69 6.56 -11.40
N MET A 76 -4.83 5.69 -10.88
CA MET A 76 -5.04 4.26 -11.02
C MET A 76 -6.37 3.83 -10.38
N VAL A 77 -6.66 4.34 -9.18
CA VAL A 77 -7.90 3.99 -8.48
C VAL A 77 -9.11 4.50 -9.25
N ALA A 78 -9.05 5.73 -9.76
CA ALA A 78 -10.15 6.27 -10.54
C ALA A 78 -10.42 5.41 -11.77
N HIS A 79 -9.36 4.99 -12.45
CA HIS A 79 -9.47 4.12 -13.61
C HIS A 79 -10.10 2.78 -13.24
N GLN A 80 -9.68 2.22 -12.12
CA GLN A 80 -10.20 0.92 -11.68
C GLN A 80 -11.68 1.03 -11.28
N PHE A 81 -12.08 2.11 -10.63
CA PHE A 81 -13.49 2.32 -10.32
C PHE A 81 -14.33 2.40 -11.59
N ASP A 82 -13.80 3.02 -12.64
CA ASP A 82 -14.54 3.14 -13.90
C ASP A 82 -14.70 1.79 -14.58
N ASN A 83 -13.72 0.91 -14.42
CA ASN A 83 -13.69 -0.33 -15.16
C ASN A 83 -14.16 -1.55 -14.37
N ASP A 84 -14.32 -1.41 -13.05
CA ASP A 84 -14.74 -2.53 -12.21
C ASP A 84 -15.85 -2.08 -11.28
N PRO A 85 -17.11 -2.29 -11.68
CA PRO A 85 -18.23 -1.83 -10.85
C PRO A 85 -18.34 -2.52 -9.50
N SER A 86 -17.65 -3.65 -9.32
CA SER A 86 -17.69 -4.34 -8.03
C SER A 86 -16.71 -3.78 -7.02
N LEU A 87 -15.77 -2.95 -7.45
CA LEU A 87 -14.77 -2.38 -6.56
C LEU A 87 -15.37 -1.20 -5.81
N GLU A 88 -15.36 -1.24 -4.49
CA GLU A 88 -15.98 -0.20 -3.67
C GLU A 88 -14.98 0.73 -3.03
N ALA A 89 -13.77 0.27 -2.79
CA ALA A 89 -12.77 1.08 -2.13
C ALA A 89 -11.37 0.53 -2.40
N ALA A 90 -10.38 1.37 -2.20
CA ALA A 90 -8.99 0.97 -2.31
C ALA A 90 -8.16 1.75 -1.30
N VAL A 91 -7.06 1.16 -0.88
CA VAL A 91 -6.07 1.84 -0.05
C VAL A 91 -4.99 2.41 -0.96
N VAL A 92 -4.65 3.66 -0.76
CA VAL A 92 -3.69 4.36 -1.60
C VAL A 92 -2.52 4.85 -0.75
N GLY A 93 -1.31 4.54 -1.18
CA GLY A 93 -0.10 5.10 -0.60
C GLY A 93 0.50 6.14 -1.52
N ASP A 94 1.77 6.45 -1.34
CA ASP A 94 2.43 7.47 -2.15
C ASP A 94 2.53 7.05 -3.62
N ASN A 95 2.80 5.78 -3.87
CA ASN A 95 2.93 5.27 -5.23
C ASN A 95 2.44 3.83 -5.34
N TRP A 96 1.47 3.45 -4.52
CA TRP A 96 0.95 2.09 -4.55
C TRP A 96 -0.54 2.11 -4.24
N VAL A 97 -1.21 1.04 -4.67
CA VAL A 97 -2.65 0.86 -4.48
C VAL A 97 -2.90 -0.57 -4.04
N TYR A 98 -3.80 -0.74 -3.08
CA TYR A 98 -4.29 -2.03 -2.66
C TYR A 98 -5.81 -1.98 -2.83
N GLU A 99 -6.35 -2.71 -3.80
CA GLU A 99 -7.80 -2.70 -4.05
C GLU A 99 -8.49 -3.62 -3.06
N CYS A 100 -9.59 -3.16 -2.51
CA CYS A 100 -10.41 -4.02 -1.66
C CYS A 100 -11.47 -4.71 -2.50
N ASN A 101 -11.01 -5.62 -3.32
CA ASN A 101 -11.91 -6.37 -4.21
C ASN A 101 -12.80 -7.30 -3.40
N PRO A 102 -14.02 -7.56 -3.86
CA PRO A 102 -14.91 -8.47 -3.12
C PRO A 102 -14.26 -9.82 -2.86
N PRO A 103 -14.50 -10.41 -1.68
CA PRO A 103 -15.52 -10.04 -0.71
C PRO A 103 -15.16 -8.90 0.24
N LEU A 104 -14.01 -8.26 0.07
CA LEU A 104 -13.69 -7.10 0.89
C LEU A 104 -14.53 -5.91 0.45
N GLY A 105 -14.78 -5.02 1.36
CA GLY A 105 -15.57 -3.83 1.07
C GLY A 105 -14.95 -2.59 1.68
N ALA A 106 -15.71 -1.51 1.68
CA ALA A 106 -15.20 -0.22 2.12
C ALA A 106 -14.77 -0.22 3.58
N SER A 107 -15.48 -0.93 4.45
CA SER A 107 -15.10 -0.95 5.86
C SER A 107 -13.80 -1.71 6.08
N ASP A 108 -13.56 -2.75 5.28
CA ASP A 108 -12.29 -3.46 5.34
C ASP A 108 -11.16 -2.55 4.92
N CYS A 109 -11.38 -1.78 3.86
CA CYS A 109 -10.38 -0.83 3.37
C CYS A 109 -10.01 0.20 4.41
N ALA A 110 -10.98 0.70 5.17
CA ALA A 110 -10.68 1.68 6.20
C ALA A 110 -9.71 1.13 7.23
N GLY A 111 -9.93 -0.12 7.65
CA GLY A 111 -9.02 -0.77 8.59
C GLY A 111 -7.66 -1.06 7.98
N LEU A 112 -7.65 -1.50 6.73
CA LEU A 112 -6.40 -1.79 6.04
C LEU A 112 -5.58 -0.53 5.78
N ALA A 113 -6.25 0.59 5.55
CA ALA A 113 -5.55 1.85 5.36
C ALA A 113 -4.71 2.21 6.58
N ASP A 114 -5.28 2.05 7.77
CA ASP A 114 -4.52 2.29 8.99
C ASP A 114 -3.37 1.32 9.12
N LEU A 115 -3.61 0.07 8.79
CA LEU A 115 -2.61 -0.98 8.96
C LEU A 115 -1.45 -0.81 7.99
N PHE A 116 -1.74 -0.46 6.74
CA PHE A 116 -0.72 -0.33 5.71
C PHE A 116 -0.08 1.05 5.65
N GLY A 117 -0.65 2.03 6.33
CA GLY A 117 -0.11 3.38 6.30
C GLY A 117 -0.51 4.15 5.06
N GLY A 118 -1.73 3.94 4.59
CA GLY A 118 -2.25 4.63 3.42
C GLY A 118 -3.56 5.30 3.74
N GLU A 119 -4.28 5.64 2.70
CA GLU A 119 -5.57 6.33 2.81
C GLU A 119 -6.61 5.51 2.08
N SER A 120 -7.78 5.34 2.68
CA SER A 120 -8.88 4.63 2.04
C SER A 120 -9.65 5.59 1.15
N ILE A 121 -9.83 5.21 -0.11
CA ILE A 121 -10.61 5.99 -1.07
C ILE A 121 -11.78 5.14 -1.51
N GLU A 122 -13.00 5.68 -1.32
CA GLU A 122 -14.21 4.94 -1.65
C GLU A 122 -14.76 5.39 -3.00
N ARG A 123 -15.53 4.50 -3.62
CA ARG A 123 -16.24 4.83 -4.85
C ARG A 123 -17.08 6.08 -4.60
N GLY A 124 -17.06 7.00 -5.52
CA GLY A 124 -17.76 8.25 -5.37
C GLY A 124 -16.92 9.37 -4.79
N HIS A 125 -15.67 9.05 -4.42
CA HIS A 125 -14.78 10.04 -3.82
C HIS A 125 -14.65 11.31 -4.69
N TRP A 126 -14.62 11.14 -6.00
CA TRP A 126 -14.46 12.25 -6.92
C TRP A 126 -15.78 12.72 -7.52
N SER A 127 -16.88 12.17 -7.07
CA SER A 127 -18.20 12.57 -7.56
C SER A 127 -18.71 13.77 -6.79
N ASN A 128 -19.53 14.55 -7.41
CA ASN A 128 -20.16 15.68 -6.71
C ASN A 128 -21.64 15.59 -6.72
#